data_f6174384a4596a0a02c41326f22b1170
#
_entry.id   f6174384a4596a0a02c41326f22b1170
#
_cell.length_a   1.000
_cell.length_b   1.000
_cell.length_c   1.000
_cell.angle_alpha   90.00
_cell.angle_beta   90.00
_cell.angle_gamma   90.00
#
_symmetry.space_group_name_H-M   'P 1'
#
loop_
_entity.id
_entity.type
_entity.pdbx_description
1 polymer ?
#
loop_
_entity_poly.entity_id
_entity_poly.type
_entity_poly.pdbx_seq_one_letter_code
_entity_poly.pdbx_strand_id
1 'polypeptide(L)'
;MASQIPYLDVQNLTKRFGAQVLFDNISFSIAEGQKVGLVARNGTGKSTLMSVLMDKEGHESGDIIYRRDLKVGYLEQSPQFDPEESVLQACFNHEDDPEKVLKAKQILTQLHITNLEQPMGQLSGGQQKRVALANVLITEPDFLMLDEPT
;
A
#
# COMPACT_ATOMS: atom_id res chain seq x y z
N MET A 1 -32.78 -2.19 2.24
CA MET A 1 -31.34 -2.42 2.48
C MET A 1 -30.59 -1.11 2.30
N ALA A 2 -29.87 -0.67 3.31
CA ALA A 2 -28.98 0.46 3.14
C ALA A 2 -27.86 0.03 2.18
N SER A 3 -27.69 0.73 1.08
CA SER A 3 -26.54 0.55 0.20
C SER A 3 -25.29 0.97 0.97
N GLN A 4 -24.38 0.03 1.22
CA GLN A 4 -23.09 0.37 1.81
C GLN A 4 -22.34 1.27 0.82
N ILE A 5 -21.93 2.44 1.30
CA ILE A 5 -21.06 3.32 0.53
C ILE A 5 -19.72 2.58 0.35
N PRO A 6 -19.25 2.33 -0.87
CA PRO A 6 -17.98 1.66 -1.06
C PRO A 6 -16.82 2.48 -0.52
N TYR A 7 -15.76 1.82 -0.10
CA TYR A 7 -14.50 2.47 0.28
C TYR A 7 -13.84 3.13 -0.92
N LEU A 8 -13.87 2.46 -2.06
CA LEU A 8 -13.34 2.94 -3.33
C LEU A 8 -14.34 2.64 -4.43
N ASP A 9 -14.63 3.63 -5.24
CA ASP A 9 -15.45 3.48 -6.45
C ASP A 9 -14.69 4.05 -7.64
N VAL A 10 -14.43 3.21 -8.62
CA VAL A 10 -13.73 3.57 -9.86
C VAL A 10 -14.70 3.41 -11.03
N GLN A 11 -14.86 4.48 -11.80
CA GLN A 11 -15.83 4.54 -12.89
C GLN A 11 -15.15 4.94 -14.20
N ASN A 12 -15.23 4.07 -15.20
CA ASN A 12 -14.80 4.33 -16.57
C ASN A 12 -13.36 4.85 -16.69
N LEU A 13 -12.46 4.31 -15.87
CA LEU A 13 -11.07 4.76 -15.79
C LEU A 13 -10.28 4.32 -17.03
N THR A 14 -9.58 5.27 -17.64
CA THR A 14 -8.72 5.03 -18.81
C THR A 14 -7.35 5.67 -18.60
N LYS A 15 -6.31 4.93 -18.93
CA LYS A 15 -4.92 5.38 -18.84
C LYS A 15 -4.14 4.94 -20.08
N ARG A 16 -3.38 5.87 -20.64
CA ARG A 16 -2.52 5.65 -21.80
C ARG A 16 -1.12 6.20 -21.52
N PHE A 17 -0.13 5.59 -22.17
CA PHE A 17 1.18 6.19 -22.38
C PHE A 17 1.43 6.32 -23.87
N GLY A 18 1.42 7.57 -24.38
CA GLY A 18 1.48 7.82 -25.81
C GLY A 18 0.34 7.10 -26.54
N ALA A 19 0.68 6.27 -27.53
CA ALA A 19 -0.29 5.48 -28.28
C ALA A 19 -0.69 4.18 -27.59
N GLN A 20 0.03 3.78 -26.53
CA GLN A 20 -0.24 2.52 -25.82
C GLN A 20 -1.33 2.71 -24.77
N VAL A 21 -2.40 1.93 -24.89
CA VAL A 21 -3.45 1.85 -23.87
C VAL A 21 -3.04 0.86 -22.79
N LEU A 22 -2.94 1.32 -21.54
CA LEU A 22 -2.61 0.47 -20.40
C LEU A 22 -3.87 -0.18 -19.84
N PHE A 23 -4.93 0.61 -19.66
CA PHE A 23 -6.27 0.11 -19.32
C PHE A 23 -7.31 1.06 -19.90
N ASP A 24 -8.45 0.54 -20.26
CA ASP A 24 -9.51 1.26 -20.97
C ASP A 24 -10.86 0.98 -20.33
N ASN A 25 -11.54 2.06 -19.93
CA ASN A 25 -12.91 2.05 -19.46
C ASN A 25 -13.18 1.00 -18.36
N ILE A 26 -12.28 0.88 -17.38
CA ILE A 26 -12.44 -0.06 -16.28
C ILE A 26 -13.28 0.56 -15.16
N SER A 27 -14.18 -0.24 -14.60
CA SER A 27 -15.04 0.15 -13.49
C SER A 27 -15.08 -0.95 -12.46
N PHE A 28 -14.90 -0.59 -11.19
CA PHE A 28 -15.02 -1.51 -10.06
C PHE A 28 -15.23 -0.74 -8.77
N SER A 29 -15.72 -1.41 -7.75
CA SER A 29 -15.82 -0.83 -6.41
C SER A 29 -15.36 -1.84 -5.36
N ILE A 30 -14.86 -1.32 -4.26
CA ILE A 30 -14.39 -2.12 -3.13
C ILE A 30 -15.09 -1.61 -1.87
N ALA A 31 -15.81 -2.50 -1.19
CA ALA A 31 -16.51 -2.21 0.05
C ALA A 31 -15.71 -2.69 1.27
N GLU A 32 -16.15 -2.29 2.45
CA GLU A 32 -15.59 -2.73 3.72
C GLU A 32 -15.54 -4.26 3.81
N GLY A 33 -14.42 -4.78 4.27
CA GLY A 33 -14.22 -6.21 4.46
C GLY A 33 -13.92 -7.01 3.20
N GLN A 34 -13.92 -6.38 2.03
CA GLN A 34 -13.58 -7.06 0.78
C GLN A 34 -12.07 -7.16 0.59
N LYS A 35 -11.64 -8.30 0.05
CA LYS A 35 -10.28 -8.53 -0.41
C LYS A 35 -10.31 -8.74 -1.92
N VAL A 36 -9.64 -7.87 -2.66
CA VAL A 36 -9.64 -7.89 -4.12
C VAL A 36 -8.22 -8.09 -4.62
N GLY A 37 -8.01 -9.09 -5.48
CA GLY A 37 -6.75 -9.33 -6.15
C GLY A 37 -6.76 -8.76 -7.56
N LEU A 38 -5.73 -8.01 -7.91
CA LEU A 38 -5.49 -7.56 -9.27
C LEU A 38 -4.46 -8.48 -9.91
N VAL A 39 -4.92 -9.27 -10.87
CA VAL A 39 -4.08 -10.24 -11.58
C VAL A 39 -3.81 -9.71 -12.98
N ALA A 40 -2.53 -9.51 -13.28
CA ALA A 40 -2.10 -9.08 -14.61
C ALA A 40 -0.67 -9.57 -14.84
N ARG A 41 -0.28 -9.69 -16.11
CA ARG A 41 1.11 -9.96 -16.46
C ARG A 41 1.98 -8.77 -16.10
N ASN A 42 3.24 -9.00 -15.73
CA ASN A 42 4.21 -7.94 -15.52
C ASN A 42 4.30 -7.04 -16.77
N GLY A 43 4.35 -5.73 -16.57
CA GLY A 43 4.41 -4.76 -17.66
C GLY A 43 3.05 -4.40 -18.28
N THR A 44 1.92 -4.88 -17.75
CA THR A 44 0.58 -4.63 -18.28
C THR A 44 -0.19 -3.51 -17.57
N GLY A 45 0.49 -2.64 -16.84
CA GLY A 45 -0.12 -1.48 -16.21
C GLY A 45 -0.64 -1.68 -14.78
N LYS A 46 -0.35 -2.83 -14.16
CA LYS A 46 -0.78 -3.11 -12.77
C LYS A 46 -0.25 -2.09 -11.77
N SER A 47 1.07 -1.85 -11.77
CA SER A 47 1.69 -0.84 -10.90
C SER A 47 1.24 0.58 -11.27
N THR A 48 0.97 0.84 -12.55
CA THR A 48 0.43 2.12 -13.00
C THR A 48 -0.97 2.34 -12.47
N LEU A 49 -1.82 1.31 -12.48
CA LEU A 49 -3.16 1.40 -11.87
C LEU A 49 -3.07 1.76 -10.39
N MET A 50 -2.18 1.12 -9.64
CA MET A 50 -1.97 1.42 -8.22
C MET A 50 -1.52 2.88 -8.03
N SER A 51 -0.59 3.37 -8.87
CA SER A 51 -0.13 4.76 -8.83
C SER A 51 -1.23 5.75 -9.15
N VAL A 52 -2.10 5.45 -10.12
CA VAL A 52 -3.26 6.28 -10.47
C VAL A 52 -4.27 6.32 -9.32
N LEU A 53 -4.54 5.18 -8.69
CA LEU A 53 -5.44 5.11 -7.53
C LEU A 53 -4.90 5.88 -6.32
N MET A 54 -3.58 5.98 -6.16
CA MET A 54 -2.93 6.75 -5.09
C MET A 54 -2.70 8.23 -5.45
N ASP A 55 -3.22 8.69 -6.59
CA ASP A 55 -3.03 10.05 -7.10
C ASP A 55 -1.56 10.44 -7.33
N LYS A 56 -0.72 9.44 -7.58
CA LYS A 56 0.69 9.64 -7.95
C LYS A 56 0.89 9.83 -9.44
N GLU A 57 -0.06 9.41 -10.23
CA GLU A 57 -0.11 9.60 -11.69
C GLU A 57 -1.50 10.05 -12.13
N GLY A 58 -1.56 10.85 -13.18
CA GLY A 58 -2.80 11.26 -13.81
C GLY A 58 -3.41 10.18 -14.70
N HIS A 59 -4.65 10.36 -15.10
CA HIS A 59 -5.38 9.50 -16.03
C HIS A 59 -6.12 10.35 -17.07
N GLU A 60 -6.48 9.74 -18.19
CA GLU A 60 -7.11 10.48 -19.32
C GLU A 60 -8.60 10.74 -19.07
N SER A 61 -9.31 9.74 -18.53
CA SER A 61 -10.75 9.87 -18.25
C SER A 61 -11.17 8.93 -17.14
N GLY A 62 -12.36 9.15 -16.61
CA GLY A 62 -12.94 8.38 -15.54
C GLY A 62 -12.84 9.05 -14.18
N ASP A 63 -13.47 8.46 -13.21
CA ASP A 63 -13.57 8.98 -11.84
C ASP A 63 -13.05 7.97 -10.83
N ILE A 64 -12.31 8.47 -9.84
CA ILE A 64 -11.82 7.71 -8.69
C ILE A 64 -12.39 8.38 -7.45
N ILE A 65 -13.26 7.68 -6.75
CA ILE A 65 -13.98 8.22 -5.59
C ILE A 65 -13.66 7.36 -4.38
N TYR A 66 -13.00 7.96 -3.39
CA TYR A 66 -12.79 7.37 -2.07
C TYR A 66 -13.88 7.82 -1.11
N ARG A 67 -14.27 6.92 -0.20
CA ARG A 67 -15.13 7.31 0.91
C ARG A 67 -14.46 8.43 1.70
N ARG A 68 -15.25 9.42 2.11
CA ARG A 68 -14.74 10.53 2.92
C ARG A 68 -14.08 10.04 4.21
N ASP A 69 -12.99 10.67 4.58
CA ASP A 69 -12.20 10.36 5.79
C ASP A 69 -11.61 8.94 5.83
N LEU A 70 -11.50 8.29 4.68
CA LEU A 70 -10.88 6.97 4.58
C LEU A 70 -9.36 7.08 4.72
N LYS A 71 -8.79 6.31 5.64
CA LYS A 71 -7.33 6.16 5.75
C LYS A 71 -6.86 5.07 4.79
N VAL A 72 -6.05 5.44 3.81
CA VAL A 72 -5.50 4.52 2.81
C VAL A 72 -4.04 4.25 3.12
N GLY A 73 -3.69 2.98 3.26
CA GLY A 73 -2.30 2.53 3.34
C GLY A 73 -1.86 1.94 2.00
N TYR A 74 -0.62 2.20 1.63
CA TYR A 74 -0.05 1.69 0.39
C TYR A 74 1.32 1.09 0.64
N LEU A 75 1.51 -0.16 0.21
CA LEU A 75 2.79 -0.85 0.26
C LEU A 75 3.35 -0.96 -1.17
N GLU A 76 4.47 -0.31 -1.41
CA GLU A 76 5.16 -0.33 -2.70
C GLU A 76 5.77 -1.69 -2.99
N GLN A 77 5.95 -2.00 -4.27
CA GLN A 77 6.61 -3.22 -4.72
C GLN A 77 8.06 -3.32 -4.22
N SER A 78 8.79 -2.19 -4.23
CA SER A 78 10.21 -2.12 -3.85
C SER A 78 10.43 -0.97 -2.87
N PRO A 79 10.07 -1.15 -1.58
CA PRO A 79 10.28 -0.10 -0.59
C PRO A 79 11.76 0.17 -0.39
N GLN A 80 12.11 1.45 -0.20
CA GLN A 80 13.48 1.90 0.00
C GLN A 80 13.70 2.25 1.46
N PHE A 81 14.81 1.81 2.02
CA PHE A 81 15.21 2.08 3.39
C PHE A 81 16.69 2.51 3.43
N ASP A 82 17.02 3.33 4.42
CA ASP A 82 18.42 3.58 4.77
C ASP A 82 19.02 2.32 5.39
N PRO A 83 20.09 1.73 4.81
CA PRO A 83 20.69 0.50 5.35
C PRO A 83 21.25 0.65 6.75
N GLU A 84 21.60 1.86 7.18
CA GLU A 84 22.15 2.14 8.52
C GLU A 84 21.05 2.27 9.59
N GLU A 85 19.81 2.48 9.18
CA GLU A 85 18.67 2.65 10.07
C GLU A 85 18.28 1.32 10.71
N SER A 86 17.93 1.33 12.01
CA SER A 86 17.44 0.12 12.66
C SER A 86 16.04 -0.24 12.17
N VAL A 87 15.65 -1.51 12.32
CA VAL A 87 14.30 -1.99 12.00
C VAL A 87 13.24 -1.13 12.71
N LEU A 88 13.45 -0.84 13.98
CA LEU A 88 12.50 -0.05 14.76
C LEU A 88 12.38 1.39 14.25
N GLN A 89 13.50 2.03 13.90
CA GLN A 89 13.50 3.38 13.32
C GLN A 89 12.79 3.43 11.97
N ALA A 90 12.98 2.42 11.14
CA ALA A 90 12.33 2.32 9.84
C ALA A 90 10.80 2.23 9.92
N CYS A 91 10.27 1.76 11.06
CA CYS A 91 8.83 1.59 11.24
C CYS A 91 8.08 2.88 11.55
N PHE A 92 8.71 3.91 12.13
CA PHE A 92 7.97 5.11 12.56
C PHE A 92 8.68 6.46 12.33
N ASN A 93 9.52 6.56 11.32
CA ASN A 93 10.06 7.84 10.82
C ASN A 93 10.49 8.82 11.93
N HIS A 94 11.15 8.31 12.99
CA HIS A 94 11.68 9.10 14.11
C HIS A 94 10.62 9.78 15.02
N GLU A 95 9.39 9.30 15.04
CA GLU A 95 8.41 9.75 16.01
C GLU A 95 8.61 9.00 17.35
N ASP A 96 8.79 9.77 18.42
CA ASP A 96 9.03 9.23 19.77
C ASP A 96 7.73 8.99 20.56
N ASP A 97 6.69 8.50 19.90
CA ASP A 97 5.42 8.18 20.56
C ASP A 97 5.48 6.76 21.15
N PRO A 98 5.45 6.62 22.51
CA PRO A 98 5.55 5.31 23.14
C PRO A 98 4.45 4.30 22.74
N GLU A 99 3.25 4.78 22.45
CA GLU A 99 2.14 3.92 22.01
C GLU A 99 2.43 3.34 20.62
N LYS A 100 2.93 4.17 19.71
CA LYS A 100 3.34 3.73 18.38
C LYS A 100 4.51 2.75 18.43
N VAL A 101 5.48 2.99 19.31
CA VAL A 101 6.61 2.08 19.51
C VAL A 101 6.14 0.71 19.98
N LEU A 102 5.25 0.66 20.95
CA LEU A 102 4.69 -0.60 21.44
C LEU A 102 3.94 -1.35 20.34
N LYS A 103 3.14 -0.63 19.59
CA LYS A 103 2.38 -1.18 18.47
C LYS A 103 3.31 -1.72 17.36
N ALA A 104 4.37 -0.99 17.04
CA ALA A 104 5.38 -1.43 16.09
C ALA A 104 6.03 -2.74 16.53
N LYS A 105 6.40 -2.85 17.80
CA LYS A 105 6.97 -4.08 18.35
C LYS A 105 6.01 -5.27 18.25
N GLN A 106 4.75 -5.05 18.54
CA GLN A 106 3.71 -6.09 18.41
C GLN A 106 3.54 -6.57 16.98
N ILE A 107 3.43 -5.64 16.02
CA ILE A 107 3.26 -5.96 14.60
C ILE A 107 4.49 -6.69 14.06
N LEU A 108 5.69 -6.18 14.36
CA LEU A 108 6.94 -6.80 13.93
C LEU A 108 7.09 -8.23 14.45
N THR A 109 6.72 -8.46 15.70
CA THR A 109 6.72 -9.80 16.29
C THR A 109 5.77 -10.73 15.56
N GLN A 110 4.57 -10.27 15.22
CA GLN A 110 3.60 -11.04 14.41
C GLN A 110 4.13 -11.36 13.01
N LEU A 111 4.95 -10.49 12.46
CA LEU A 111 5.60 -10.66 11.15
C LEU A 111 6.92 -11.43 11.24
N HIS A 112 7.25 -12.00 12.42
CA HIS A 112 8.46 -12.77 12.66
C HIS A 112 9.76 -11.98 12.50
N ILE A 113 9.73 -10.68 12.76
CA ILE A 113 10.91 -9.82 12.86
C ILE A 113 11.19 -9.60 14.35
N THR A 114 12.24 -10.22 14.87
CA THR A 114 12.52 -10.27 16.30
C THR A 114 13.65 -9.36 16.78
N ASN A 115 14.66 -9.12 15.95
CA ASN A 115 15.77 -8.23 16.28
C ASN A 115 15.49 -6.80 15.77
N LEU A 116 14.93 -5.96 16.64
CA LEU A 116 14.45 -4.63 16.29
C LEU A 116 15.59 -3.58 16.19
N GLU A 117 16.72 -3.87 16.78
CA GLU A 117 17.91 -3.01 16.72
C GLU A 117 18.81 -3.31 15.53
N GLN A 118 18.51 -4.36 14.77
CA GLN A 118 19.26 -4.76 13.60
C GLN A 118 19.17 -3.70 12.49
N PRO A 119 20.29 -3.34 11.84
CA PRO A 119 20.25 -2.44 10.69
C PRO A 119 19.45 -3.03 9.52
N MET A 120 18.69 -2.18 8.82
CA MET A 120 17.87 -2.59 7.68
C MET A 120 18.70 -3.27 6.58
N GLY A 121 19.95 -2.84 6.39
CA GLY A 121 20.85 -3.42 5.38
C GLY A 121 21.21 -4.88 5.61
N GLN A 122 21.03 -5.41 6.82
CA GLN A 122 21.28 -6.81 7.16
C GLN A 122 20.08 -7.73 6.91
N LEU A 123 18.92 -7.16 6.57
CA LEU A 123 17.70 -7.93 6.31
C LEU A 123 17.67 -8.43 4.87
N SER A 124 17.05 -9.60 4.67
CA SER A 124 16.70 -10.07 3.32
C SER A 124 15.63 -9.18 2.69
N GLY A 125 15.46 -9.25 1.37
CA GLY A 125 14.42 -8.52 0.66
C GLY A 125 13.02 -8.80 1.22
N GLY A 126 12.71 -10.05 1.52
CA GLY A 126 11.45 -10.44 2.13
C GLY A 126 11.24 -9.88 3.54
N GLN A 127 12.30 -9.84 4.34
CA GLN A 127 12.26 -9.23 5.67
C GLN A 127 12.06 -7.71 5.58
N GLN A 128 12.73 -7.03 4.64
CA GLN A 128 12.54 -5.59 4.41
C GLN A 128 11.09 -5.28 4.00
N LYS A 129 10.48 -6.10 3.16
CA LYS A 129 9.06 -5.96 2.80
C LYS A 129 8.14 -6.11 4.00
N ARG A 130 8.44 -7.02 4.91
CA ARG A 130 7.66 -7.17 6.15
C ARG A 130 7.80 -5.95 7.07
N VAL A 131 8.98 -5.34 7.16
CA VAL A 131 9.16 -4.08 7.89
C VAL A 131 8.38 -2.94 7.23
N ALA A 132 8.38 -2.86 5.90
CA ALA A 132 7.58 -1.88 5.17
C ALA A 132 6.07 -2.07 5.43
N LEU A 133 5.61 -3.32 5.46
CA LEU A 133 4.23 -3.63 5.81
C LEU A 133 3.89 -3.20 7.25
N ALA A 134 4.78 -3.45 8.19
CA ALA A 134 4.61 -3.00 9.58
C ALA A 134 4.47 -1.47 9.66
N ASN A 135 5.31 -0.73 8.92
CA ASN A 135 5.24 0.73 8.85
C ASN A 135 3.86 1.22 8.39
N VAL A 136 3.29 0.58 7.37
CA VAL A 136 1.94 0.91 6.89
C VAL A 136 0.87 0.54 7.93
N LEU A 137 0.96 -0.63 8.55
CA LEU A 137 -0.03 -1.12 9.51
C LEU A 137 -0.08 -0.31 10.82
N ILE A 138 1.03 0.31 11.21
CA ILE A 138 1.08 1.19 12.39
C ILE A 138 0.11 2.38 12.26
N THR A 139 -0.13 2.85 11.05
CA THR A 139 -1.05 3.96 10.77
C THR A 139 -2.53 3.56 10.90
N GLU A 140 -2.83 2.27 11.10
CA GLU A 140 -4.20 1.74 11.17
C GLU A 140 -5.06 2.11 9.95
N PRO A 141 -4.66 1.72 8.74
CA PRO A 141 -5.44 2.08 7.55
C PRO A 141 -6.79 1.36 7.53
N ASP A 142 -7.80 2.05 7.03
CA ASP A 142 -9.12 1.44 6.75
C ASP A 142 -9.09 0.63 5.46
N PHE A 143 -8.25 1.03 4.52
CA PHE A 143 -8.10 0.43 3.20
C PHE A 143 -6.62 0.24 2.91
N LEU A 144 -6.22 -0.95 2.53
CA LEU A 144 -4.83 -1.30 2.30
C LEU A 144 -4.63 -1.74 0.86
N MET A 145 -3.70 -1.08 0.16
CA MET A 145 -3.25 -1.47 -1.17
C MET A 145 -1.85 -2.07 -1.09
N LEU A 146 -1.69 -3.28 -1.61
CA LEU A 146 -0.43 -4.01 -1.62
C LEU A 146 0.00 -4.27 -3.06
N ASP A 147 1.18 -3.79 -3.42
CA ASP A 147 1.78 -4.04 -4.73
C ASP A 147 2.81 -5.15 -4.61
N GLU A 148 2.47 -6.35 -5.08
CA GLU A 148 3.29 -7.57 -5.00
C GLU A 148 3.88 -7.81 -3.59
N PRO A 149 3.04 -8.13 -2.59
CA PRO A 149 3.49 -8.21 -1.18
C PRO A 149 4.34 -9.44 -0.85
N THR A 150 4.46 -10.35 -1.76
CA THR A 150 5.24 -11.60 -1.57
C THR A 150 6.63 -11.52 -2.17
#